data_82fbc7a266ce09b14694e39b839213f2
#
_entry.id   82fbc7a266ce09b14694e39b839213f2
#
_cell.length_a   1.000
_cell.length_b   1.000
_cell.length_c   1.000
_cell.angle_alpha   90.00
_cell.angle_beta   90.00
_cell.angle_gamma   90.00
#
_symmetry.space_group_name_H-M   'P 1'
#
loop_
_entity.id
_entity.type
_entity.pdbx_description
1 polymer ?
#
loop_
_entity_poly.entity_id
_entity_poly.type
_entity_poly.pdbx_seq_one_letter_code
_entity_poly.pdbx_strand_id
1 'polypeptide(L)'
;MKEKSQIEKKAEEKQTELLSAALSGASNAGGHWLNVSGKGFPRLYPQGVSASPFNALFMALHSDNNGCKTNLFTLYSETKVRGAAVREHEQGVPFLFYNWNKYVNRNNPDETIDRTAYLQLDEEHKAQFKGVHNREIRTLFNIDQTTLPYVDKPAYEDAVKQDGSVQERGYTEADNRRLRTRFNDFLLKMRDNLVPVRSDGSGVPHYETDKDAVYMPRQKDFEHYHDYVQEALRQIVSATGHQQRLAREGMVMKNGVAPSEDAVKYERLVVELASGIKMLELGLPARLSDASLKTVDYWCREFKENPCIMDALESDVNNALDVIRKAERGEKIEYATLRNRRQTTTMQEQMPKHYFVANEIRQHPDKAAKSIVLVIDREAKSADVILPAGASTEANNEIPGMNKGRIERALQKEGIEQVRFYNTDGALGYRPDDSYFNEKMVTLARLRNYTLEKLSTLDVSEAVRRANEVGFDAVQMIQDDKNRWALYIK
;
A
#
# COMPACT_ATOMS: atom_id res chain seq x y z
N MET A 1 -2.06 -4.31 -15.27
CA MET A 1 -1.58 -3.00 -14.78
C MET A 1 -1.41 -2.05 -15.96
N LYS A 2 -1.88 -0.82 -15.82
CA LYS A 2 -1.60 0.22 -16.83
C LYS A 2 -0.08 0.46 -16.83
N GLU A 3 0.54 0.48 -17.97
CA GLU A 3 1.98 0.73 -18.04
C GLU A 3 2.28 2.12 -17.51
N LYS A 4 3.25 2.22 -16.57
CA LYS A 4 3.65 3.50 -15.99
C LYS A 4 4.22 4.41 -17.08
N SER A 5 3.82 5.67 -17.05
CA SER A 5 4.37 6.69 -17.94
C SER A 5 5.87 6.88 -17.69
N GLN A 6 6.60 7.46 -18.65
CA GLN A 6 8.02 7.77 -18.46
C GLN A 6 8.28 8.73 -17.30
N ILE A 7 7.33 9.62 -17.01
CA ILE A 7 7.43 10.54 -15.86
C ILE A 7 7.34 9.78 -14.55
N GLU A 8 6.42 8.81 -14.45
CA GLU A 8 6.29 7.94 -13.27
C GLU A 8 7.54 7.08 -13.05
N LYS A 9 8.05 6.47 -14.10
CA LYS A 9 9.30 5.67 -14.02
C LYS A 9 10.47 6.50 -13.50
N LYS A 10 10.71 7.71 -14.06
CA LYS A 10 11.77 8.61 -13.60
C LYS A 10 11.57 9.09 -12.16
N ALA A 11 10.33 9.31 -11.74
CA ALA A 11 10.06 9.72 -10.37
C ALA A 11 10.39 8.59 -9.39
N GLU A 12 10.01 7.37 -9.70
CA GLU A 12 10.33 6.18 -8.90
C GLU A 12 11.83 5.90 -8.85
N GLU A 13 12.53 6.02 -9.98
CA GLU A 13 13.99 5.92 -10.04
C GLU A 13 14.65 6.92 -9.08
N LYS A 14 14.19 8.18 -9.09
CA LYS A 14 14.72 9.21 -8.19
C LYS A 14 14.39 8.96 -6.73
N GLN A 15 13.18 8.50 -6.43
CA GLN A 15 12.78 8.10 -5.08
C GLN A 15 13.61 6.91 -4.59
N THR A 16 13.79 5.90 -5.43
CA THR A 16 14.62 4.74 -5.16
C THR A 16 16.07 5.12 -4.88
N GLU A 17 16.64 6.01 -5.71
CA GLU A 17 18.00 6.53 -5.52
C GLU A 17 18.16 7.21 -4.15
N LEU A 18 17.28 8.16 -3.82
CA LEU A 18 17.31 8.90 -2.57
C LEU A 18 17.18 7.98 -1.35
N LEU A 19 16.23 7.06 -1.39
CA LEU A 19 15.98 6.15 -0.27
C LEU A 19 17.12 5.13 -0.12
N SER A 20 17.59 4.55 -1.21
CA SER A 20 18.73 3.62 -1.18
C SER A 20 19.99 4.29 -0.65
N ALA A 21 20.28 5.51 -1.06
CA ALA A 21 21.43 6.27 -0.60
C ALA A 21 21.34 6.54 0.91
N ALA A 22 20.17 6.98 1.39
CA ALA A 22 19.96 7.25 2.81
C ALA A 22 20.11 6.00 3.68
N LEU A 23 19.46 4.89 3.29
CA LEU A 23 19.51 3.64 4.05
C LEU A 23 20.89 3.00 4.02
N SER A 24 21.56 2.96 2.86
CA SER A 24 22.93 2.43 2.74
C SER A 24 23.94 3.27 3.53
N GLY A 25 23.77 4.59 3.54
CA GLY A 25 24.61 5.51 4.31
C GLY A 25 24.50 5.33 5.83
N ALA A 26 23.38 4.82 6.32
CA ALA A 26 23.09 4.64 7.74
C ALA A 26 24.15 3.79 8.48
N SER A 27 24.67 2.74 7.84
CA SER A 27 25.70 1.86 8.44
C SER A 27 26.95 2.62 8.82
N ASN A 28 27.34 3.63 8.03
CA ASN A 28 28.53 4.47 8.26
C ASN A 28 28.22 5.68 9.17
N ALA A 29 26.96 5.99 9.38
CA ALA A 29 26.48 7.13 10.15
C ALA A 29 25.93 6.74 11.54
N GLY A 30 26.36 5.62 12.11
CA GLY A 30 25.88 5.15 13.41
C GLY A 30 24.38 4.83 13.42
N GLY A 31 23.85 4.39 12.28
CA GLY A 31 22.45 4.08 12.08
C GLY A 31 21.60 5.25 11.59
N HIS A 32 22.10 6.48 11.61
CA HIS A 32 21.34 7.65 11.15
C HIS A 32 21.11 7.62 9.63
N TRP A 33 19.85 7.63 9.22
CA TRP A 33 19.45 7.61 7.82
C TRP A 33 18.63 8.83 7.40
N LEU A 34 18.06 9.54 8.37
CA LEU A 34 17.29 10.77 8.14
C LEU A 34 17.77 11.84 9.14
N ASN A 35 18.40 12.87 8.60
CA ASN A 35 18.84 14.03 9.35
C ASN A 35 17.83 15.15 9.27
N VAL A 36 17.61 15.83 10.38
CA VAL A 36 16.68 16.96 10.46
C VAL A 36 17.42 18.30 10.53
N SER A 37 18.68 18.27 10.88
CA SER A 37 19.66 19.41 10.88
C SER A 37 19.05 20.80 11.13
N GLY A 38 18.14 20.93 12.11
CA GLY A 38 17.52 22.21 12.45
C GLY A 38 16.52 22.77 11.43
N LYS A 39 16.14 22.00 10.43
CA LYS A 39 15.13 22.38 9.41
C LYS A 39 13.72 22.00 9.89
N GLY A 40 12.71 22.78 9.49
CA GLY A 40 11.31 22.44 9.75
C GLY A 40 10.82 21.23 8.95
N PHE A 41 9.59 20.81 9.26
CA PHE A 41 8.92 19.80 8.44
C PHE A 41 8.68 20.31 7.01
N PRO A 42 8.94 19.53 5.95
CA PRO A 42 8.87 19.97 4.56
C PRO A 42 7.54 20.60 4.16
N ARG A 43 7.61 21.77 3.52
CA ARG A 43 6.45 22.58 3.13
C ARG A 43 6.59 23.14 1.72
N LEU A 44 5.44 23.43 1.13
CA LEU A 44 5.38 24.17 -0.13
C LEU A 44 5.51 25.66 0.12
N TYR A 45 6.43 26.29 -0.59
CA TYR A 45 6.63 27.73 -0.57
C TYR A 45 6.00 28.38 -1.83
N PRO A 46 5.29 29.49 -1.73
CA PRO A 46 5.13 30.34 -0.53
C PRO A 46 3.92 29.98 0.36
N GLN A 47 3.12 29.00 -0.02
CA GLN A 47 1.82 28.71 0.60
C GLN A 47 1.94 28.21 2.04
N GLY A 48 3.10 27.71 2.47
CA GLY A 48 3.33 27.15 3.80
C GLY A 48 2.62 25.83 4.04
N VAL A 49 2.02 25.22 3.01
CA VAL A 49 1.30 23.95 3.13
C VAL A 49 2.28 22.82 3.38
N SER A 50 2.04 22.04 4.42
CA SER A 50 2.85 20.86 4.73
C SER A 50 2.69 19.79 3.65
N ALA A 51 3.80 19.17 3.28
CA ALA A 51 3.79 18.03 2.37
C ALA A 51 3.06 16.82 2.99
N SER A 52 2.51 15.94 2.15
CA SER A 52 2.06 14.63 2.62
C SER A 52 3.23 13.84 3.17
N PRO A 53 3.00 12.88 4.09
CA PRO A 53 4.09 12.19 4.78
C PRO A 53 5.16 11.61 3.86
N PHE A 54 4.75 10.85 2.87
CA PHE A 54 5.67 10.20 1.94
C PHE A 54 6.42 11.22 1.06
N ASN A 55 5.75 12.27 0.60
CA ASN A 55 6.43 13.39 -0.06
C ASN A 55 7.44 14.09 0.85
N ALA A 56 7.07 14.34 2.12
CA ALA A 56 7.93 14.99 3.08
C ALA A 56 9.24 14.23 3.30
N LEU A 57 9.17 12.89 3.32
CA LEU A 57 10.36 12.06 3.40
C LEU A 57 11.36 12.37 2.27
N PHE A 58 10.90 12.32 1.01
CA PHE A 58 11.80 12.55 -0.13
C PHE A 58 12.27 14.01 -0.24
N MET A 59 11.44 14.96 0.17
CA MET A 59 11.84 16.37 0.25
C MET A 59 12.95 16.55 1.31
N ALA A 60 12.81 15.93 2.47
CA ALA A 60 13.83 16.00 3.52
C ALA A 60 15.15 15.32 3.09
N LEU A 61 15.09 14.12 2.51
CA LEU A 61 16.27 13.42 1.97
C LEU A 61 16.94 14.23 0.85
N HIS A 62 16.15 14.85 -0.02
CA HIS A 62 16.69 15.72 -1.07
C HIS A 62 17.39 16.96 -0.49
N SER A 63 16.78 17.61 0.50
CA SER A 63 17.39 18.76 1.18
C SER A 63 18.71 18.40 1.86
N ASP A 64 18.77 17.22 2.49
CA ASP A 64 19.96 16.75 3.17
C ASP A 64 21.09 16.45 2.19
N ASN A 65 20.80 15.68 1.13
CA ASN A 65 21.77 15.33 0.09
C ASN A 65 22.35 16.53 -0.66
N ASN A 66 21.57 17.62 -0.79
CA ASN A 66 22.02 18.84 -1.48
C ASN A 66 22.51 19.92 -0.54
N GLY A 67 22.64 19.64 0.76
CA GLY A 67 23.10 20.62 1.75
C GLY A 67 22.23 21.87 1.85
N CYS A 68 20.92 21.74 1.55
CA CYS A 68 19.98 22.86 1.62
C CYS A 68 19.82 23.32 3.07
N LYS A 69 19.62 24.63 3.27
CA LYS A 69 19.42 25.23 4.60
C LYS A 69 17.99 25.13 5.08
N THR A 70 17.05 24.92 4.15
CA THR A 70 15.60 24.88 4.43
C THR A 70 14.97 23.58 3.95
N ASN A 71 13.75 23.29 4.44
CA ASN A 71 12.85 22.28 3.88
C ASN A 71 11.65 22.92 3.16
N LEU A 72 11.89 24.08 2.51
CA LEU A 72 10.89 24.80 1.75
C LEU A 72 11.07 24.54 0.26
N PHE A 73 10.00 24.13 -0.38
CA PHE A 73 10.02 23.69 -1.79
C PHE A 73 8.99 24.43 -2.63
N THR A 74 9.34 24.69 -3.86
CA THR A 74 8.51 25.45 -4.80
C THR A 74 8.45 24.78 -6.16
N LEU A 75 7.39 25.06 -6.92
CA LEU A 75 7.30 24.68 -8.32
C LEU A 75 8.16 25.63 -9.20
N TYR A 76 8.67 25.11 -10.30
CA TYR A 76 9.40 25.91 -11.29
C TYR A 76 8.60 27.14 -11.79
N SER A 77 7.28 26.97 -11.98
CA SER A 77 6.40 28.07 -12.39
C SER A 77 6.28 29.16 -11.32
N GLU A 78 6.25 28.77 -10.04
CA GLU A 78 6.11 29.70 -8.90
C GLU A 78 7.37 30.56 -8.71
N THR A 79 8.55 30.03 -9.01
CA THR A 79 9.79 30.84 -8.95
C THR A 79 9.74 32.02 -9.89
N LYS A 80 9.21 31.82 -11.11
CA LYS A 80 9.10 32.88 -12.13
C LYS A 80 8.17 34.02 -11.72
N VAL A 81 7.06 33.69 -11.05
CA VAL A 81 6.11 34.71 -10.55
C VAL A 81 6.78 35.66 -9.57
N ARG A 82 7.83 35.19 -8.86
CA ARG A 82 8.61 36.05 -7.94
C ARG A 82 9.87 36.63 -8.54
N GLY A 83 10.02 36.55 -9.86
CA GLY A 83 11.22 37.06 -10.56
C GLY A 83 12.48 36.22 -10.27
N ALA A 84 12.32 35.07 -9.62
CA ALA A 84 13.40 34.12 -9.37
C ALA A 84 13.45 33.03 -10.44
N ALA A 85 14.54 32.27 -10.48
CA ALA A 85 14.71 31.13 -11.36
C ALA A 85 15.38 29.97 -10.59
N VAL A 86 15.17 28.76 -11.04
CA VAL A 86 15.99 27.62 -10.61
C VAL A 86 17.39 27.79 -11.22
N ARG A 87 18.42 27.59 -10.42
CA ARG A 87 19.82 27.70 -10.90
C ARG A 87 20.12 26.58 -11.92
N GLU A 88 21.10 26.85 -12.78
CA GLU A 88 21.54 25.86 -13.77
C GLU A 88 22.05 24.58 -13.08
N HIS A 89 21.77 23.45 -13.73
CA HIS A 89 22.15 22.10 -13.29
C HIS A 89 21.52 21.60 -11.98
N GLU A 90 20.64 22.38 -11.35
CA GLU A 90 19.91 21.91 -10.17
C GLU A 90 18.88 20.86 -10.52
N GLN A 91 18.82 19.81 -9.74
CA GLN A 91 17.84 18.76 -9.87
C GLN A 91 16.78 18.90 -8.79
N GLY A 92 15.52 18.76 -9.17
CA GLY A 92 14.43 18.78 -8.22
C GLY A 92 14.07 17.37 -7.72
N VAL A 93 13.12 17.34 -6.81
CA VAL A 93 12.56 16.12 -6.24
C VAL A 93 11.15 15.87 -6.79
N PRO A 94 10.79 14.63 -7.14
CA PRO A 94 9.43 14.31 -7.55
C PRO A 94 8.46 14.47 -6.37
N PHE A 95 7.32 15.04 -6.64
CA PHE A 95 6.25 15.29 -5.68
C PHE A 95 4.93 14.76 -6.23
N LEU A 96 4.26 13.94 -5.43
CA LEU A 96 3.01 13.31 -5.79
C LEU A 96 1.84 14.18 -5.34
N PHE A 97 1.14 14.78 -6.30
CA PHE A 97 -0.10 15.49 -6.07
C PHE A 97 -1.27 14.55 -6.27
N TYR A 98 -2.20 14.57 -5.32
CA TYR A 98 -3.49 13.93 -5.45
C TYR A 98 -4.54 15.00 -5.73
N ASN A 99 -5.06 14.96 -6.95
CA ASN A 99 -6.03 15.94 -7.42
C ASN A 99 -7.42 15.29 -7.51
N TRP A 100 -8.40 15.87 -6.83
CA TRP A 100 -9.81 15.44 -6.83
C TRP A 100 -10.65 16.19 -7.89
N ASN A 101 -10.06 16.57 -8.98
CA ASN A 101 -10.72 17.38 -10.01
C ASN A 101 -11.43 16.53 -11.08
N LYS A 102 -11.37 15.19 -10.98
CA LYS A 102 -11.98 14.29 -11.94
C LYS A 102 -13.15 13.54 -11.31
N TYR A 103 -14.28 13.56 -12.00
CA TYR A 103 -15.48 12.82 -11.64
C TYR A 103 -15.82 11.86 -12.76
N VAL A 104 -16.11 10.62 -12.43
CA VAL A 104 -16.44 9.53 -13.37
C VAL A 104 -17.87 9.13 -13.15
N ASN A 105 -18.63 8.97 -14.24
CA ASN A 105 -20.00 8.48 -14.18
C ASN A 105 -20.01 7.02 -13.69
N ARG A 106 -20.85 6.73 -12.69
CA ARG A 106 -20.96 5.40 -12.08
C ARG A 106 -21.50 4.35 -13.04
N ASN A 107 -22.33 4.76 -14.00
CA ASN A 107 -22.97 3.90 -14.96
C ASN A 107 -22.21 3.84 -16.30
N ASN A 108 -21.34 4.83 -16.56
CA ASN A 108 -20.52 4.90 -17.76
C ASN A 108 -19.10 5.37 -17.40
N PRO A 109 -18.16 4.44 -17.13
CA PRO A 109 -16.79 4.79 -16.70
C PRO A 109 -15.99 5.64 -17.71
N ASP A 110 -16.37 5.65 -18.98
CA ASP A 110 -15.70 6.45 -20.00
C ASP A 110 -16.15 7.91 -19.97
N GLU A 111 -17.28 8.20 -19.35
CA GLU A 111 -17.77 9.56 -19.17
C GLU A 111 -17.14 10.20 -17.95
N THR A 112 -16.30 11.20 -18.19
CA THR A 112 -15.59 11.92 -17.12
C THR A 112 -15.79 13.41 -17.28
N ILE A 113 -16.00 14.08 -16.14
CA ILE A 113 -16.12 15.54 -16.05
C ILE A 113 -15.13 16.08 -15.03
N ASP A 114 -14.77 17.35 -15.18
CA ASP A 114 -13.97 18.05 -14.19
C ASP A 114 -14.82 18.59 -13.02
N ARG A 115 -14.14 19.13 -12.00
CA ARG A 115 -14.80 19.69 -10.83
C ARG A 115 -15.72 20.87 -11.18
N THR A 116 -15.36 21.67 -12.15
CA THR A 116 -16.13 22.85 -12.54
C THR A 116 -17.47 22.43 -13.14
N ALA A 117 -17.43 21.47 -14.08
CA ALA A 117 -18.63 20.88 -14.65
C ALA A 117 -19.47 20.16 -13.60
N TYR A 118 -18.83 19.39 -12.69
CA TYR A 118 -19.55 18.70 -11.61
C TYR A 118 -20.32 19.67 -10.70
N LEU A 119 -19.71 20.80 -10.33
CA LEU A 119 -20.35 21.79 -9.45
C LEU A 119 -21.56 22.46 -10.10
N GLN A 120 -21.66 22.47 -11.42
CA GLN A 120 -22.78 23.03 -12.17
C GLN A 120 -23.96 22.06 -12.31
N LEU A 121 -23.79 20.78 -11.98
CA LEU A 121 -24.85 19.79 -12.01
C LEU A 121 -25.81 19.98 -10.83
N ASP A 122 -27.05 19.60 -11.03
CA ASP A 122 -28.04 19.43 -9.94
C ASP A 122 -27.70 18.18 -9.10
N GLU A 123 -28.37 18.00 -7.97
CA GLU A 123 -28.07 16.92 -7.01
C GLU A 123 -28.40 15.52 -7.60
N GLU A 124 -29.34 15.40 -8.49
CA GLU A 124 -29.71 14.14 -9.14
C GLU A 124 -28.61 13.70 -10.12
N HIS A 125 -28.10 14.61 -10.92
CA HIS A 125 -26.98 14.35 -11.83
C HIS A 125 -25.66 14.18 -11.07
N LYS A 126 -25.41 14.94 -10.01
CA LYS A 126 -24.23 14.74 -9.15
C LYS A 126 -24.18 13.34 -8.55
N ALA A 127 -25.31 12.76 -8.17
CA ALA A 127 -25.36 11.39 -7.62
C ALA A 127 -24.87 10.31 -8.61
N GLN A 128 -24.92 10.59 -9.92
CA GLN A 128 -24.44 9.69 -10.95
C GLN A 128 -22.91 9.67 -11.07
N PHE A 129 -22.22 10.66 -10.51
CA PHE A 129 -20.77 10.76 -10.60
C PHE A 129 -20.09 10.41 -9.29
N LYS A 130 -18.89 9.84 -9.42
CA LYS A 130 -17.98 9.54 -8.30
C LYS A 130 -16.68 10.33 -8.50
N GLY A 131 -16.29 11.09 -7.49
CA GLY A 131 -14.97 11.69 -7.48
C GLY A 131 -13.87 10.63 -7.50
N VAL A 132 -12.90 10.78 -8.36
CA VAL A 132 -11.73 9.91 -8.43
C VAL A 132 -10.47 10.73 -8.25
N HIS A 133 -9.49 10.12 -7.61
CA HIS A 133 -8.18 10.72 -7.49
C HIS A 133 -7.49 10.71 -8.86
N ASN A 134 -6.93 11.84 -9.24
CA ASN A 134 -5.94 11.88 -10.28
C ASN A 134 -4.57 12.09 -9.63
N ARG A 135 -3.67 11.13 -9.78
CA ARG A 135 -2.28 11.22 -9.33
C ARG A 135 -1.51 12.00 -10.38
N GLU A 136 -0.92 13.10 -10.00
CA GLU A 136 -0.09 13.93 -10.84
C GLU A 136 1.30 14.05 -10.22
N ILE A 137 2.34 13.83 -11.02
CA ILE A 137 3.72 13.97 -10.57
C ILE A 137 4.25 15.30 -11.08
N ARG A 138 4.77 16.12 -10.16
CA ARG A 138 5.44 17.36 -10.45
C ARG A 138 6.83 17.35 -9.83
N THR A 139 7.73 18.15 -10.39
CA THR A 139 9.06 18.36 -9.83
C THR A 139 9.06 19.61 -8.98
N LEU A 140 9.50 19.47 -7.73
CA LEU A 140 9.73 20.60 -6.83
C LEU A 140 11.23 20.86 -6.69
N PHE A 141 11.55 22.11 -6.43
CA PHE A 141 12.91 22.57 -6.14
C PHE A 141 12.93 23.19 -4.75
N ASN A 142 13.97 22.92 -3.99
CA ASN A 142 14.19 23.64 -2.74
C ASN A 142 14.44 25.14 -3.05
N ILE A 143 13.95 26.05 -2.21
CA ILE A 143 14.16 27.49 -2.43
C ILE A 143 15.66 27.86 -2.44
N ASP A 144 16.50 27.07 -1.76
CA ASP A 144 17.95 27.23 -1.77
C ASP A 144 18.60 26.87 -3.12
N GLN A 145 17.89 26.14 -3.97
CA GLN A 145 18.31 25.80 -5.35
C GLN A 145 17.88 26.88 -6.37
N THR A 146 17.30 27.96 -5.89
CA THR A 146 16.81 29.04 -6.74
C THR A 146 17.65 30.30 -6.58
N THR A 147 17.38 31.29 -7.40
CA THR A 147 17.95 32.63 -7.25
C THR A 147 17.23 33.50 -6.21
N LEU A 148 16.19 32.99 -5.54
CA LEU A 148 15.39 33.72 -4.54
C LEU A 148 16.26 34.41 -3.46
N PRO A 149 17.29 33.76 -2.89
CA PRO A 149 18.18 34.37 -1.90
C PRO A 149 18.88 35.66 -2.36
N TYR A 150 18.98 35.83 -3.68
CA TYR A 150 19.68 36.99 -4.30
C TYR A 150 18.69 38.01 -4.86
N VAL A 151 17.57 37.57 -5.42
CA VAL A 151 16.57 38.41 -6.08
C VAL A 151 15.61 39.06 -5.09
N ASP A 152 15.21 38.31 -4.05
CA ASP A 152 14.32 38.78 -2.98
C ASP A 152 14.82 38.24 -1.62
N LYS A 153 15.95 38.80 -1.21
CA LYS A 153 16.61 38.41 0.03
C LYS A 153 15.72 38.57 1.28
N PRO A 154 14.92 39.65 1.43
CA PRO A 154 14.00 39.74 2.58
C PRO A 154 12.97 38.63 2.64
N ALA A 155 12.32 38.30 1.53
CA ALA A 155 11.34 37.23 1.46
C ALA A 155 11.97 35.85 1.77
N TYR A 156 13.19 35.61 1.31
CA TYR A 156 13.94 34.42 1.63
C TYR A 156 14.29 34.34 3.12
N GLU A 157 14.82 35.39 3.73
CA GLU A 157 15.16 35.42 5.16
C GLU A 157 13.93 35.25 6.06
N ASP A 158 12.80 35.85 5.67
CA ASP A 158 11.53 35.63 6.39
C ASP A 158 11.04 34.19 6.26
N ALA A 159 11.16 33.58 5.08
CA ALA A 159 10.82 32.18 4.88
C ALA A 159 11.69 31.26 5.74
N VAL A 160 13.00 31.48 5.79
CA VAL A 160 13.96 30.74 6.64
C VAL A 160 13.59 30.86 8.12
N LYS A 161 13.25 32.07 8.59
CA LYS A 161 12.82 32.29 9.98
C LYS A 161 11.51 31.54 10.31
N GLN A 162 10.55 31.54 9.38
CA GLN A 162 9.27 30.87 9.54
C GLN A 162 9.35 29.35 9.42
N ASP A 163 10.37 28.82 8.75
CA ASP A 163 10.61 27.38 8.63
C ASP A 163 10.89 26.73 10.00
N GLY A 164 11.07 27.54 11.03
CA GLY A 164 11.29 27.07 12.38
C GLY A 164 12.65 26.42 12.54
N SER A 165 13.57 26.76 11.62
CA SER A 165 14.95 26.33 11.71
C SER A 165 15.51 26.80 13.06
N VAL A 166 15.61 25.87 14.01
CA VAL A 166 16.44 26.04 15.20
C VAL A 166 17.89 25.98 14.71
N GLN A 167 18.23 26.92 13.83
CA GLN A 167 19.58 27.02 13.31
C GLN A 167 20.51 27.28 14.49
N GLU A 168 21.45 26.37 14.65
CA GLU A 168 22.66 26.52 15.48
C GLU A 168 22.47 26.49 16.99
N ARG A 169 21.28 26.43 17.54
CA ARG A 169 21.10 26.11 18.95
C ARG A 169 21.06 24.59 19.09
N GLY A 170 22.05 24.02 19.71
CA GLY A 170 21.88 22.67 20.27
C GLY A 170 20.60 22.63 21.10
N TYR A 171 19.90 21.49 21.12
CA TYR A 171 18.69 21.29 21.91
C TYR A 171 18.91 21.79 23.35
N THR A 172 18.17 22.83 23.72
CA THR A 172 18.21 23.34 25.08
C THR A 172 17.44 22.42 26.04
N GLU A 173 17.69 22.54 27.33
CA GLU A 173 16.90 21.78 28.32
C GLU A 173 15.40 22.16 28.29
N ALA A 174 15.09 23.41 27.90
CA ALA A 174 13.72 23.86 27.67
C ALA A 174 13.07 23.14 26.46
N ASP A 175 13.83 22.93 25.38
CA ASP A 175 13.35 22.22 24.20
C ASP A 175 13.13 20.74 24.54
N ASN A 176 14.01 20.13 25.30
CA ASN A 176 13.84 18.78 25.82
C ASN A 176 12.59 18.62 26.70
N ARG A 177 12.32 19.61 27.56
CA ARG A 177 11.09 19.60 28.39
C ARG A 177 9.84 19.71 27.54
N ARG A 178 9.83 20.61 26.53
CA ARG A 178 8.70 20.76 25.59
C ARG A 178 8.48 19.47 24.80
N LEU A 179 9.54 18.86 24.30
CA LEU A 179 9.48 17.58 23.58
C LEU A 179 8.89 16.49 24.49
N ARG A 180 9.36 16.37 25.73
CA ARG A 180 8.84 15.38 26.70
C ARG A 180 7.35 15.57 26.97
N THR A 181 6.91 16.80 27.20
CA THR A 181 5.50 17.11 27.42
C THR A 181 4.66 16.73 26.18
N ARG A 182 5.06 17.20 25.01
CA ARG A 182 4.36 16.92 23.75
C ARG A 182 4.30 15.43 23.43
N PHE A 183 5.39 14.71 23.66
CA PHE A 183 5.44 13.29 23.38
C PHE A 183 4.67 12.45 24.40
N ASN A 184 4.67 12.84 25.66
CA ASN A 184 3.83 12.19 26.67
C ASN A 184 2.34 12.36 26.36
N ASP A 185 1.91 13.55 25.94
CA ASP A 185 0.54 13.79 25.46
C ASP A 185 0.19 12.92 24.24
N PHE A 186 1.12 12.77 23.31
CA PHE A 186 1.00 11.85 22.17
C PHE A 186 0.80 10.41 22.65
N LEU A 187 1.63 9.91 23.55
CA LEU A 187 1.52 8.54 24.09
C LEU A 187 0.20 8.30 24.81
N LEU A 188 -0.32 9.30 25.56
CA LEU A 188 -1.62 9.21 26.18
C LEU A 188 -2.73 9.05 25.13
N LYS A 189 -2.69 9.85 24.07
CA LYS A 189 -3.64 9.74 22.94
C LYS A 189 -3.55 8.40 22.22
N MET A 190 -2.35 7.86 22.02
CA MET A 190 -2.17 6.52 21.43
C MET A 190 -2.76 5.45 22.35
N ARG A 191 -2.52 5.53 23.66
CA ARG A 191 -3.07 4.61 24.64
C ARG A 191 -4.60 4.63 24.64
N ASP A 192 -5.19 5.82 24.57
CA ASP A 192 -6.63 5.99 24.70
C ASP A 192 -7.39 5.70 23.39
N ASN A 193 -6.76 5.91 22.22
CA ASN A 193 -7.45 5.87 20.94
C ASN A 193 -6.94 4.79 19.97
N LEU A 194 -5.78 4.15 20.22
CA LEU A 194 -5.17 3.21 19.28
C LEU A 194 -4.80 1.88 19.91
N VAL A 195 -3.85 1.89 20.86
CA VAL A 195 -3.26 0.68 21.45
C VAL A 195 -2.77 0.94 22.87
N PRO A 196 -3.02 0.02 23.82
CA PRO A 196 -2.44 0.14 25.16
C PRO A 196 -0.91 0.26 25.11
N VAL A 197 -0.37 1.29 25.76
CA VAL A 197 1.08 1.45 25.96
C VAL A 197 1.37 1.17 27.43
N ARG A 198 2.18 0.14 27.68
CA ARG A 198 2.50 -0.36 29.03
C ARG A 198 3.99 -0.28 29.27
N SER A 199 4.37 -0.16 30.53
CA SER A 199 5.77 -0.35 30.93
C SER A 199 5.90 -1.75 31.53
N ASP A 200 6.84 -2.51 31.00
CA ASP A 200 7.21 -3.80 31.56
C ASP A 200 8.67 -3.81 32.03
N GLY A 201 9.05 -4.83 32.75
CA GLY A 201 10.43 -5.01 33.23
C GLY A 201 11.36 -5.70 32.24
N SER A 202 10.94 -5.97 31.00
CA SER A 202 11.73 -6.76 30.02
C SER A 202 12.97 -6.02 29.52
N GLY A 203 12.97 -4.71 29.62
CA GLY A 203 14.08 -3.86 29.12
C GLY A 203 14.13 -3.75 27.59
N VAL A 204 13.25 -4.42 26.86
CA VAL A 204 13.22 -4.45 25.40
C VAL A 204 11.88 -3.87 24.88
N PRO A 205 11.91 -2.79 24.08
CA PRO A 205 10.71 -2.28 23.44
C PRO A 205 10.12 -3.31 22.47
N HIS A 206 8.83 -3.63 22.59
CA HIS A 206 8.15 -4.51 21.65
C HIS A 206 6.65 -4.28 21.58
N TYR A 207 6.08 -4.63 20.45
CA TYR A 207 4.65 -4.75 20.26
C TYR A 207 4.25 -6.22 20.28
N GLU A 208 3.38 -6.61 21.20
CA GLU A 208 2.87 -7.97 21.32
C GLU A 208 1.53 -8.11 20.60
N THR A 209 1.55 -8.84 19.50
CA THR A 209 0.39 -8.97 18.59
C THR A 209 -0.80 -9.66 19.26
N ASP A 210 -0.56 -10.71 20.05
CA ASP A 210 -1.62 -11.51 20.68
C ASP A 210 -2.36 -10.73 21.77
N LYS A 211 -1.66 -9.86 22.49
CA LYS A 211 -2.25 -9.00 23.53
C LYS A 211 -2.68 -7.64 23.00
N ASP A 212 -2.32 -7.36 21.75
CA ASP A 212 -2.52 -6.05 21.13
C ASP A 212 -2.07 -4.90 22.05
N ALA A 213 -0.82 -4.96 22.48
CA ALA A 213 -0.26 -3.99 23.41
C ALA A 213 1.19 -3.67 23.09
N VAL A 214 1.55 -2.40 23.23
CA VAL A 214 2.94 -1.91 23.15
C VAL A 214 3.55 -1.97 24.56
N TYR A 215 4.75 -2.55 24.65
CA TYR A 215 5.54 -2.60 25.88
C TYR A 215 6.80 -1.77 25.72
N MET A 216 7.01 -0.86 26.67
CA MET A 216 8.15 0.06 26.65
C MET A 216 8.91 -0.03 27.97
N PRO A 217 10.26 -0.07 27.93
CA PRO A 217 11.08 0.20 29.10
C PRO A 217 10.81 1.61 29.64
N ARG A 218 11.24 1.87 30.88
CA ARG A 218 11.09 3.22 31.44
C ARG A 218 11.98 4.22 30.72
N GLN A 219 11.55 5.45 30.56
CA GLN A 219 12.31 6.52 29.89
C GLN A 219 13.74 6.65 30.39
N LYS A 220 13.96 6.45 31.70
CA LYS A 220 15.30 6.52 32.35
C LYS A 220 16.24 5.39 32.00
N ASP A 221 15.71 4.31 31.42
CA ASP A 221 16.50 3.13 31.01
C ASP A 221 17.14 3.32 29.61
N PHE A 222 16.81 4.44 28.93
CA PHE A 222 17.42 4.85 27.67
C PHE A 222 18.55 5.87 27.94
N GLU A 223 19.63 5.77 27.20
CA GLU A 223 20.75 6.73 27.28
C GLU A 223 20.32 8.13 26.86
N HIS A 224 19.53 8.20 25.75
CA HIS A 224 18.98 9.45 25.25
C HIS A 224 17.47 9.38 25.14
N TYR A 225 16.80 10.47 25.45
CA TYR A 225 15.34 10.56 25.33
C TYR A 225 14.84 10.38 23.88
N HIS A 226 15.65 10.76 22.90
CA HIS A 226 15.33 10.58 21.48
C HIS A 226 15.20 9.09 21.12
N ASP A 227 16.03 8.23 21.70
CA ASP A 227 15.98 6.78 21.47
C ASP A 227 14.67 6.19 22.03
N TYR A 228 14.24 6.65 23.21
CA TYR A 228 12.93 6.28 23.76
C TYR A 228 11.79 6.70 22.83
N VAL A 229 11.82 7.94 22.31
CA VAL A 229 10.82 8.45 21.36
C VAL A 229 10.75 7.60 20.12
N GLN A 230 11.92 7.29 19.53
CA GLN A 230 11.98 6.52 18.28
C GLN A 230 11.50 5.09 18.48
N GLU A 231 11.92 4.42 19.54
CA GLU A 231 11.44 3.07 19.83
C GLU A 231 9.94 3.02 20.10
N ALA A 232 9.41 3.96 20.86
CA ALA A 232 7.96 4.04 21.08
C ALA A 232 7.18 4.24 19.75
N LEU A 233 7.69 5.09 18.86
CA LEU A 233 7.09 5.29 17.54
C LEU A 233 7.13 4.02 16.69
N ARG A 234 8.25 3.26 16.68
CA ARG A 234 8.31 1.97 15.97
C ARG A 234 7.23 1.02 16.45
N GLN A 235 7.08 0.86 17.75
CA GLN A 235 6.10 -0.05 18.32
C GLN A 235 4.66 0.39 18.03
N ILE A 236 4.40 1.70 18.06
CA ILE A 236 3.09 2.27 17.70
C ILE A 236 2.78 2.06 16.21
N VAL A 237 3.78 2.27 15.33
CA VAL A 237 3.61 1.98 13.89
C VAL A 237 3.37 0.50 13.67
N SER A 238 4.10 -0.39 14.34
CA SER A 238 3.87 -1.84 14.28
C SER A 238 2.43 -2.17 14.70
N ALA A 239 1.94 -1.56 15.78
CA ALA A 239 0.55 -1.76 16.22
C ALA A 239 -0.48 -1.38 15.15
N THR A 240 -0.21 -0.39 14.30
CA THR A 240 -1.13 -0.08 13.18
C THR A 240 -1.31 -1.24 12.21
N GLY A 241 -0.33 -2.15 12.12
CA GLY A 241 -0.36 -3.34 11.26
C GLY A 241 -1.19 -4.51 11.77
N HIS A 242 -1.71 -4.42 13.01
CA HIS A 242 -2.50 -5.49 13.62
C HIS A 242 -3.66 -5.94 12.75
N GLN A 243 -4.04 -7.23 12.87
CA GLN A 243 -5.12 -7.85 12.09
C GLN A 243 -6.47 -7.13 12.18
N GLN A 244 -6.74 -6.43 13.29
CA GLN A 244 -7.97 -5.65 13.49
C GLN A 244 -7.87 -4.22 12.94
N ARG A 245 -6.71 -3.81 12.44
CA ARG A 245 -6.45 -2.48 11.89
C ARG A 245 -6.12 -2.58 10.41
N LEU A 246 -4.88 -2.29 10.01
CA LEU A 246 -4.47 -2.34 8.61
C LEU A 246 -4.19 -3.77 8.11
N ALA A 247 -4.06 -4.74 9.01
CA ALA A 247 -3.83 -6.16 8.73
C ALA A 247 -2.65 -6.37 7.75
N ARG A 248 -1.52 -5.66 7.99
CA ARG A 248 -0.35 -5.78 7.13
C ARG A 248 0.22 -7.19 7.17
N GLU A 249 0.67 -7.69 6.02
CA GLU A 249 1.04 -9.08 5.82
C GLU A 249 2.17 -9.55 6.74
N GLY A 250 3.16 -8.69 7.00
CA GLY A 250 4.26 -8.99 7.90
C GLY A 250 3.90 -9.08 9.39
N MET A 251 2.67 -8.68 9.76
CA MET A 251 2.19 -8.65 11.15
C MET A 251 1.10 -9.68 11.44
N VAL A 252 0.49 -10.26 10.42
CA VAL A 252 -0.72 -11.08 10.58
C VAL A 252 -0.41 -12.54 10.33
N MET A 253 -0.70 -13.39 11.32
CA MET A 253 -0.77 -14.83 11.10
C MET A 253 -1.98 -15.18 10.24
N LYS A 254 -1.76 -15.80 9.10
CA LYS A 254 -2.82 -16.26 8.21
C LYS A 254 -3.03 -17.76 8.40
N ASN A 255 -4.18 -18.13 8.95
CA ASN A 255 -4.56 -19.54 9.19
C ASN A 255 -3.51 -20.33 10.00
N GLY A 256 -2.94 -19.73 11.03
CA GLY A 256 -1.91 -20.35 11.87
C GLY A 256 -0.52 -20.40 11.23
N VAL A 257 -0.34 -19.83 10.04
CA VAL A 257 0.98 -19.73 9.38
C VAL A 257 1.57 -18.36 9.68
N ALA A 258 2.79 -18.34 10.17
CA ALA A 258 3.54 -17.10 10.40
C ALA A 258 3.79 -16.37 9.07
N PRO A 259 3.96 -15.03 9.10
CA PRO A 259 4.38 -14.27 7.94
C PRO A 259 5.66 -14.81 7.30
N SER A 260 5.78 -14.68 5.99
CA SER A 260 7.03 -15.02 5.30
C SER A 260 8.16 -14.08 5.75
N GLU A 261 9.40 -14.54 5.63
CA GLU A 261 10.57 -13.72 5.97
C GLU A 261 10.60 -12.41 5.17
N ASP A 262 10.23 -12.45 3.90
CA ASP A 262 10.18 -11.25 3.04
C ASP A 262 9.06 -10.29 3.46
N ALA A 263 7.89 -10.80 3.85
CA ALA A 263 6.82 -9.97 4.41
C ALA A 263 7.25 -9.28 5.72
N VAL A 264 8.01 -9.99 6.57
CA VAL A 264 8.57 -9.41 7.81
C VAL A 264 9.61 -8.35 7.51
N LYS A 265 10.50 -8.57 6.52
CA LYS A 265 11.49 -7.57 6.08
C LYS A 265 10.81 -6.32 5.49
N TYR A 266 9.77 -6.51 4.69
CA TYR A 266 8.96 -5.41 4.15
C TYR A 266 8.27 -4.63 5.27
N GLU A 267 7.61 -5.33 6.21
CA GLU A 267 6.96 -4.69 7.37
C GLU A 267 7.95 -3.85 8.17
N ARG A 268 9.16 -4.36 8.40
CA ARG A 268 10.22 -3.63 9.08
C ARG A 268 10.57 -2.33 8.35
N LEU A 269 10.60 -2.35 7.01
CA LEU A 269 10.81 -1.13 6.23
C LEU A 269 9.68 -0.12 6.41
N VAL A 270 8.42 -0.56 6.36
CA VAL A 270 7.27 0.32 6.63
C VAL A 270 7.37 0.95 8.01
N VAL A 271 7.75 0.18 9.02
CA VAL A 271 7.93 0.67 10.41
C VAL A 271 9.03 1.72 10.49
N GLU A 272 10.20 1.48 9.87
CA GLU A 272 11.30 2.46 9.88
C GLU A 272 10.94 3.75 9.14
N LEU A 273 10.30 3.65 7.97
CA LEU A 273 9.90 4.83 7.20
C LEU A 273 8.83 5.65 7.92
N ALA A 274 7.77 5.01 8.41
CA ALA A 274 6.69 5.71 9.09
C ALA A 274 7.14 6.32 10.43
N SER A 275 7.93 5.60 11.23
CA SER A 275 8.50 6.14 12.46
C SER A 275 9.50 7.26 12.18
N GLY A 276 10.32 7.14 11.13
CA GLY A 276 11.24 8.19 10.68
C GLY A 276 10.52 9.47 10.28
N ILE A 277 9.41 9.37 9.57
CA ILE A 277 8.57 10.54 9.22
C ILE A 277 7.98 11.17 10.48
N LYS A 278 7.56 10.38 11.48
CA LYS A 278 7.11 10.93 12.77
C LYS A 278 8.24 11.59 13.53
N MET A 279 9.46 11.07 13.48
CA MET A 279 10.65 11.73 14.02
C MET A 279 10.89 13.07 13.33
N LEU A 280 10.78 13.12 12.00
CA LEU A 280 10.87 14.36 11.21
C LEU A 280 9.80 15.39 11.63
N GLU A 281 8.55 14.96 11.89
CA GLU A 281 7.47 15.83 12.41
C GLU A 281 7.80 16.41 13.81
N LEU A 282 8.58 15.68 14.60
CA LEU A 282 9.05 16.12 15.92
C LEU A 282 10.33 16.96 15.85
N GLY A 283 10.93 17.10 14.68
CA GLY A 283 12.22 17.77 14.49
C GLY A 283 13.42 16.95 15.00
N LEU A 284 13.29 15.62 15.00
CA LEU A 284 14.30 14.70 15.50
C LEU A 284 14.92 13.87 14.37
N PRO A 285 16.22 13.56 14.43
CA PRO A 285 16.84 12.64 13.50
C PRO A 285 16.30 11.22 13.70
N ALA A 286 16.31 10.42 12.63
CA ALA A 286 15.93 9.02 12.70
C ALA A 286 17.11 8.09 12.47
N ARG A 287 17.15 6.99 13.23
CA ARG A 287 18.15 5.92 13.14
C ARG A 287 17.47 4.61 12.79
N LEU A 288 18.15 3.74 12.06
CA LEU A 288 17.72 2.36 11.89
C LEU A 288 18.00 1.55 13.15
N SER A 289 17.13 0.59 13.45
CA SER A 289 17.41 -0.43 14.44
C SER A 289 18.52 -1.36 13.96
N ASP A 290 19.19 -2.05 14.88
CA ASP A 290 20.24 -3.03 14.52
C ASP A 290 19.71 -4.15 13.62
N ALA A 291 18.46 -4.54 13.82
CA ALA A 291 17.80 -5.52 12.98
C ALA A 291 17.54 -4.97 11.58
N SER A 292 17.21 -3.69 11.47
CA SER A 292 16.96 -3.00 10.20
C SER A 292 18.25 -2.78 9.43
N LEU A 293 19.34 -2.42 10.11
CA LEU A 293 20.67 -2.29 9.49
C LEU A 293 21.09 -3.57 8.75
N LYS A 294 20.83 -4.73 9.33
CA LYS A 294 21.10 -6.04 8.70
C LYS A 294 20.20 -6.34 7.49
N THR A 295 19.16 -5.56 7.26
CA THR A 295 18.18 -5.79 6.19
C THR A 295 18.33 -4.79 5.03
N VAL A 296 19.19 -3.79 5.17
CA VAL A 296 19.37 -2.70 4.18
C VAL A 296 19.70 -3.22 2.78
N ASP A 297 20.63 -4.17 2.67
CA ASP A 297 21.03 -4.74 1.36
C ASP A 297 19.86 -5.45 0.67
N TYR A 298 19.01 -6.13 1.45
CA TYR A 298 17.79 -6.74 0.93
C TYR A 298 16.85 -5.65 0.39
N TRP A 299 16.60 -4.59 1.14
CA TRP A 299 15.71 -3.51 0.69
C TRP A 299 16.24 -2.81 -0.55
N CYS A 300 17.55 -2.51 -0.61
CA CYS A 300 18.16 -1.87 -1.77
C CYS A 300 18.10 -2.74 -3.04
N ARG A 301 18.09 -4.07 -2.88
CA ARG A 301 17.87 -5.00 -3.98
C ARG A 301 16.40 -4.98 -4.41
N GLU A 302 15.46 -5.09 -3.47
CA GLU A 302 14.03 -5.03 -3.76
C GLU A 302 13.63 -3.74 -4.47
N PHE A 303 14.20 -2.59 -4.12
CA PHE A 303 13.95 -1.32 -4.80
C PHE A 303 14.33 -1.35 -6.29
N LYS A 304 15.30 -2.18 -6.69
CA LYS A 304 15.75 -2.32 -8.08
C LYS A 304 14.96 -3.37 -8.84
N GLU A 305 14.57 -4.45 -8.16
CA GLU A 305 13.99 -5.64 -8.78
C GLU A 305 12.45 -5.60 -8.79
N ASN A 306 11.83 -4.89 -7.83
CA ASN A 306 10.38 -4.82 -7.69
C ASN A 306 9.84 -3.44 -8.10
N PRO A 307 9.29 -3.30 -9.32
CA PRO A 307 8.84 -2.01 -9.85
C PRO A 307 7.59 -1.45 -9.15
N CYS A 308 6.94 -2.23 -8.28
CA CYS A 308 5.75 -1.80 -7.55
C CYS A 308 6.02 -1.45 -6.09
N ILE A 309 7.27 -1.61 -5.62
CA ILE A 309 7.58 -1.46 -4.20
C ILE A 309 7.35 -0.04 -3.69
N MET A 310 7.64 0.98 -4.51
CA MET A 310 7.45 2.38 -4.10
C MET A 310 5.98 2.75 -3.93
N ASP A 311 5.10 2.27 -4.81
CA ASP A 311 3.65 2.47 -4.69
C ASP A 311 3.09 1.75 -3.46
N ALA A 312 3.57 0.54 -3.17
CA ALA A 312 3.19 -0.21 -1.98
C ALA A 312 3.63 0.50 -0.70
N LEU A 313 4.87 0.96 -0.64
CA LEU A 313 5.42 1.71 0.49
C LEU A 313 4.69 3.03 0.71
N GLU A 314 4.40 3.78 -0.37
CA GLU A 314 3.60 5.01 -0.26
C GLU A 314 2.25 4.74 0.41
N SER A 315 1.55 3.70 -0.04
CA SER A 315 0.26 3.31 0.50
C SER A 315 0.36 2.90 1.97
N ASP A 316 1.26 1.97 2.31
CA ASP A 316 1.33 1.41 3.66
C ASP A 316 1.85 2.40 4.69
N VAL A 317 2.85 3.22 4.33
CA VAL A 317 3.38 4.28 5.19
C VAL A 317 2.34 5.36 5.43
N ASN A 318 1.68 5.85 4.37
CA ASN A 318 0.63 6.87 4.51
C ASN A 318 -0.56 6.36 5.32
N ASN A 319 -0.98 5.10 5.12
CA ASN A 319 -2.08 4.50 5.89
C ASN A 319 -1.70 4.36 7.37
N ALA A 320 -0.50 3.91 7.69
CA ALA A 320 -0.04 3.82 9.08
C ALA A 320 -0.03 5.19 9.78
N LEU A 321 0.47 6.22 9.09
CA LEU A 321 0.51 7.58 9.62
C LEU A 321 -0.88 8.23 9.71
N ASP A 322 -1.80 7.91 8.78
CA ASP A 322 -3.19 8.38 8.87
C ASP A 322 -3.90 7.82 10.10
N VAL A 323 -3.71 6.53 10.40
CA VAL A 323 -4.22 5.89 11.62
C VAL A 323 -3.69 6.61 12.86
N ILE A 324 -2.39 6.86 12.94
CA ILE A 324 -1.76 7.56 14.06
C ILE A 324 -2.31 8.98 14.19
N ARG A 325 -2.41 9.73 13.10
CA ARG A 325 -2.94 11.12 13.12
C ARG A 325 -4.41 11.18 13.54
N LYS A 326 -5.23 10.22 13.12
CA LYS A 326 -6.62 10.12 13.58
C LYS A 326 -6.69 9.84 15.07
N ALA A 327 -5.85 8.93 15.58
CA ALA A 327 -5.75 8.66 17.01
C ALA A 327 -5.28 9.91 17.80
N GLU A 328 -4.32 10.67 17.28
CA GLU A 328 -3.89 11.95 17.88
C GLU A 328 -5.02 12.97 18.02
N ARG A 329 -5.97 12.98 17.05
CA ARG A 329 -7.12 13.89 17.06
C ARG A 329 -8.33 13.34 17.82
N GLY A 330 -8.26 12.08 18.30
CA GLY A 330 -9.38 11.39 18.92
C GLY A 330 -10.53 11.10 17.95
N GLU A 331 -10.23 11.04 16.65
CA GLU A 331 -11.18 10.71 15.61
C GLU A 331 -11.49 9.21 15.61
N LYS A 332 -12.75 8.87 15.30
CA LYS A 332 -13.12 7.47 15.09
C LYS A 332 -12.42 6.92 13.86
N ILE A 333 -11.61 5.88 14.06
CA ILE A 333 -10.88 5.23 12.99
C ILE A 333 -11.76 4.13 12.40
N GLU A 334 -12.11 4.27 11.13
CA GLU A 334 -12.77 3.23 10.36
C GLU A 334 -11.71 2.45 9.57
N TYR A 335 -11.41 1.25 10.00
CA TYR A 335 -10.48 0.38 9.30
C TYR A 335 -11.18 -0.32 8.14
N ALA A 336 -10.61 -0.23 6.96
CA ALA A 336 -11.10 -0.94 5.78
C ALA A 336 -11.22 -2.45 6.03
N THR A 337 -10.31 -3.02 6.84
CA THR A 337 -10.33 -4.41 7.30
C THR A 337 -11.54 -4.76 8.16
N LEU A 338 -11.99 -3.85 9.05
CA LEU A 338 -13.20 -4.07 9.87
C LEU A 338 -14.48 -3.82 9.07
N ARG A 339 -14.49 -2.81 8.22
CA ARG A 339 -15.57 -2.55 7.27
C ARG A 339 -15.73 -3.73 6.33
N ASN A 340 -14.63 -4.25 5.81
CA ASN A 340 -14.60 -5.42 4.98
C ASN A 340 -14.93 -6.71 5.74
N ARG A 341 -14.65 -6.85 7.06
CA ARG A 341 -15.12 -7.99 7.86
C ARG A 341 -16.63 -7.98 8.07
N ARG A 342 -17.24 -6.83 8.36
CA ARG A 342 -18.70 -6.70 8.42
C ARG A 342 -19.35 -6.92 7.05
N GLN A 343 -18.72 -6.44 5.98
CA GLN A 343 -19.11 -6.71 4.60
C GLN A 343 -18.66 -8.10 4.15
N THR A 344 -17.56 -8.67 4.68
CA THR A 344 -17.04 -9.99 4.32
C THR A 344 -17.80 -11.12 4.98
N THR A 345 -18.50 -10.91 6.12
CA THR A 345 -19.48 -11.90 6.58
C THR A 345 -20.70 -11.89 5.66
N THR A 346 -21.14 -10.74 5.20
CA THR A 346 -22.22 -10.61 4.19
C THR A 346 -21.75 -10.81 2.76
N MET A 347 -20.46 -10.49 2.43
CA MET A 347 -19.87 -10.66 1.10
C MET A 347 -19.16 -12.01 0.92
N GLN A 348 -18.73 -12.71 1.98
CA GLN A 348 -18.25 -14.10 1.86
C GLN A 348 -19.36 -15.04 1.42
N GLU A 349 -20.61 -14.71 1.75
CA GLU A 349 -21.80 -15.37 1.19
C GLU A 349 -22.10 -14.93 -0.25
N GLN A 350 -21.60 -13.78 -0.70
CA GLN A 350 -21.85 -13.20 -2.02
C GLN A 350 -20.62 -13.18 -2.96
N MET A 351 -19.45 -13.64 -2.50
CA MET A 351 -18.24 -13.64 -3.31
C MET A 351 -18.34 -14.64 -4.45
N PRO A 352 -18.14 -14.22 -5.71
CA PRO A 352 -18.04 -15.17 -6.82
C PRO A 352 -16.91 -16.19 -6.52
N LYS A 353 -17.22 -17.47 -6.61
CA LYS A 353 -16.29 -18.55 -6.24
C LYS A 353 -15.08 -18.65 -7.15
N HIS A 354 -15.15 -18.11 -8.36
CA HIS A 354 -14.00 -17.97 -9.28
C HIS A 354 -12.82 -17.14 -8.71
N TYR A 355 -13.09 -16.29 -7.73
CA TYR A 355 -12.09 -15.46 -7.09
C TYR A 355 -10.99 -16.28 -6.41
N PHE A 356 -11.34 -17.39 -5.79
CA PHE A 356 -10.38 -18.31 -5.15
C PHE A 356 -9.49 -19.01 -6.16
N VAL A 357 -10.06 -19.33 -7.31
CA VAL A 357 -9.38 -20.02 -8.40
C VAL A 357 -8.35 -19.12 -9.08
N ALA A 358 -8.67 -17.83 -9.26
CA ALA A 358 -7.71 -16.89 -9.85
C ALA A 358 -6.43 -16.77 -9.03
N ASN A 359 -6.54 -16.86 -7.70
CA ASN A 359 -5.37 -16.80 -6.84
C ASN A 359 -4.52 -18.06 -6.94
N GLU A 360 -5.15 -19.24 -7.03
CA GLU A 360 -4.46 -20.51 -7.29
C GLU A 360 -3.72 -20.46 -8.64
N ILE A 361 -4.37 -19.93 -9.66
CA ILE A 361 -3.78 -19.76 -10.99
C ILE A 361 -2.56 -18.84 -10.94
N ARG A 362 -2.61 -17.76 -10.17
CA ARG A 362 -1.47 -16.84 -10.00
C ARG A 362 -0.27 -17.49 -9.33
N GLN A 363 -0.52 -18.35 -8.36
CA GLN A 363 0.54 -19.02 -7.62
C GLN A 363 1.09 -20.25 -8.32
N HIS A 364 0.31 -20.82 -9.24
CA HIS A 364 0.69 -21.99 -10.03
C HIS A 364 0.39 -21.78 -11.53
N PRO A 365 1.02 -20.80 -12.18
CA PRO A 365 0.75 -20.46 -13.58
C PRO A 365 0.99 -21.64 -14.52
N ASP A 366 1.97 -22.48 -14.25
CA ASP A 366 2.28 -23.66 -15.06
C ASP A 366 1.15 -24.72 -15.04
N LYS A 367 0.45 -24.84 -13.93
CA LYS A 367 -0.74 -25.69 -13.82
C LYS A 367 -1.91 -25.11 -14.60
N ALA A 368 -2.14 -23.80 -14.43
CA ALA A 368 -3.22 -23.09 -15.09
C ALA A 368 -3.05 -23.03 -16.61
N ALA A 369 -1.79 -22.91 -17.09
CA ALA A 369 -1.48 -22.88 -18.51
C ALA A 369 -1.89 -24.14 -19.28
N LYS A 370 -2.15 -25.25 -18.58
CA LYS A 370 -2.45 -26.56 -19.17
C LYS A 370 -3.81 -27.13 -18.80
N SER A 371 -4.57 -26.41 -17.96
CA SER A 371 -5.80 -26.95 -17.36
C SER A 371 -6.99 -26.03 -17.57
N ILE A 372 -8.17 -26.63 -17.73
CA ILE A 372 -9.43 -25.91 -17.63
C ILE A 372 -9.92 -26.00 -16.21
N VAL A 373 -10.24 -24.83 -15.62
CA VAL A 373 -10.73 -24.76 -14.25
C VAL A 373 -12.21 -24.33 -14.30
N LEU A 374 -13.05 -25.08 -13.62
CA LEU A 374 -14.49 -24.84 -13.55
C LEU A 374 -14.87 -24.53 -12.12
N VAL A 375 -15.54 -23.39 -11.91
CA VAL A 375 -16.07 -22.98 -10.60
C VAL A 375 -17.57 -22.83 -10.71
N ILE A 376 -18.30 -23.61 -9.91
CA ILE A 376 -19.77 -23.62 -9.93
C ILE A 376 -20.31 -22.93 -8.68
N ASP A 377 -21.21 -21.97 -8.89
CA ASP A 377 -22.02 -21.36 -7.85
C ASP A 377 -23.49 -21.77 -8.04
N ARG A 378 -23.99 -22.64 -7.15
CA ARG A 378 -25.35 -23.17 -7.23
C ARG A 378 -26.40 -22.16 -6.80
N GLU A 379 -26.10 -21.32 -5.81
CA GLU A 379 -27.04 -20.33 -5.32
C GLU A 379 -27.30 -19.26 -6.37
N ALA A 380 -26.21 -18.78 -7.01
CA ALA A 380 -26.29 -17.85 -8.10
C ALA A 380 -26.64 -18.53 -9.44
N LYS A 381 -26.77 -19.85 -9.48
CA LYS A 381 -26.96 -20.66 -10.71
C LYS A 381 -25.98 -20.27 -11.83
N SER A 382 -24.75 -20.00 -11.45
CA SER A 382 -23.71 -19.56 -12.36
C SER A 382 -22.48 -20.45 -12.30
N ALA A 383 -21.73 -20.48 -13.41
CA ALA A 383 -20.42 -21.13 -13.46
C ALA A 383 -19.43 -20.26 -14.22
N ASP A 384 -18.20 -20.22 -13.71
CA ASP A 384 -17.07 -19.59 -14.34
C ASP A 384 -16.11 -20.66 -14.87
N VAL A 385 -15.81 -20.60 -16.15
CA VAL A 385 -14.92 -21.52 -16.87
C VAL A 385 -13.64 -20.77 -17.20
N ILE A 386 -12.52 -21.17 -16.59
CA ILE A 386 -11.23 -20.55 -16.80
C ILE A 386 -10.45 -21.43 -17.78
N LEU A 387 -10.14 -20.88 -18.92
CA LEU A 387 -9.49 -21.57 -20.03
C LEU A 387 -7.96 -21.53 -19.85
N PRO A 388 -7.23 -22.54 -20.39
CA PRO A 388 -5.77 -22.53 -20.40
C PRO A 388 -5.21 -21.32 -21.15
N ALA A 389 -3.95 -21.00 -20.90
CA ALA A 389 -3.24 -19.95 -21.60
C ALA A 389 -3.26 -20.19 -23.13
N GLY A 390 -3.47 -19.10 -23.92
CA GLY A 390 -3.60 -19.17 -25.39
C GLY A 390 -4.98 -19.55 -25.89
N ALA A 391 -5.91 -19.94 -25.04
CA ALA A 391 -7.28 -20.24 -25.44
C ALA A 391 -8.11 -18.95 -25.55
N SER A 392 -8.87 -18.82 -26.66
CA SER A 392 -9.77 -17.68 -26.83
C SER A 392 -11.05 -17.85 -26.03
N THR A 393 -11.55 -16.74 -25.47
CA THR A 393 -12.89 -16.68 -24.83
C THR A 393 -14.02 -16.53 -25.84
N GLU A 394 -13.73 -16.29 -27.11
CA GLU A 394 -14.75 -16.17 -28.16
C GLU A 394 -15.48 -17.50 -28.40
N ALA A 395 -16.78 -17.41 -28.67
CA ALA A 395 -17.67 -18.55 -28.71
C ALA A 395 -17.32 -19.62 -29.77
N ASN A 396 -16.56 -19.26 -30.80
CA ASN A 396 -16.27 -20.12 -31.93
C ASN A 396 -14.94 -20.85 -31.90
N ASN A 397 -14.13 -20.62 -30.86
CA ASN A 397 -12.81 -21.28 -30.78
C ASN A 397 -12.91 -22.60 -30.03
N GLU A 398 -12.62 -23.68 -30.72
CA GLU A 398 -12.47 -25.01 -30.11
C GLU A 398 -11.10 -25.12 -29.43
N ILE A 399 -11.15 -25.48 -28.17
CA ILE A 399 -9.94 -25.89 -27.45
C ILE A 399 -9.69 -27.34 -27.86
N PRO A 400 -8.47 -27.74 -28.23
CA PRO A 400 -8.18 -29.12 -28.56
C PRO A 400 -8.68 -30.06 -27.45
N GLY A 401 -9.61 -30.95 -27.81
CA GLY A 401 -10.27 -31.87 -26.87
C GLY A 401 -11.46 -31.33 -26.10
N MET A 402 -11.85 -30.06 -26.23
CA MET A 402 -12.97 -29.51 -25.51
C MET A 402 -13.71 -28.40 -26.28
N ASN A 403 -15.00 -28.56 -26.39
CA ASN A 403 -15.92 -27.60 -27.03
C ASN A 403 -16.66 -26.80 -25.95
N LYS A 404 -16.53 -25.47 -25.95
CA LYS A 404 -17.22 -24.56 -25.00
C LYS A 404 -18.71 -24.83 -24.91
N GLY A 405 -19.35 -24.99 -26.04
CA GLY A 405 -20.78 -25.31 -26.09
C GLY A 405 -21.17 -26.65 -25.49
N ARG A 406 -20.21 -27.58 -25.34
CA ARG A 406 -20.45 -28.86 -24.64
C ARG A 406 -20.40 -28.64 -23.12
N ILE A 407 -19.46 -27.83 -22.63
CA ILE A 407 -19.39 -27.44 -21.20
C ILE A 407 -20.66 -26.69 -20.82
N GLU A 408 -21.03 -25.68 -21.59
CA GLU A 408 -22.21 -24.86 -21.33
C GLU A 408 -23.49 -25.70 -21.30
N ARG A 409 -23.70 -26.57 -22.29
CA ARG A 409 -24.86 -27.49 -22.32
C ARG A 409 -24.85 -28.48 -21.16
N ALA A 410 -23.70 -28.96 -20.75
CA ALA A 410 -23.59 -29.85 -19.59
C ALA A 410 -24.00 -29.11 -18.30
N LEU A 411 -23.50 -27.89 -18.09
CA LEU A 411 -23.85 -27.05 -16.95
C LEU A 411 -25.33 -26.65 -16.95
N GLN A 412 -25.88 -26.31 -18.11
CA GLN A 412 -27.31 -25.98 -18.23
C GLN A 412 -28.22 -27.15 -17.87
N LYS A 413 -27.84 -28.38 -18.23
CA LYS A 413 -28.59 -29.59 -17.83
C LYS A 413 -28.64 -29.79 -16.31
N GLU A 414 -27.64 -29.28 -15.61
CA GLU A 414 -27.54 -29.33 -14.14
C GLU A 414 -28.12 -28.07 -13.45
N GLY A 415 -28.86 -27.26 -14.18
CA GLY A 415 -29.58 -26.10 -13.66
C GLY A 415 -28.72 -24.83 -13.51
N ILE A 416 -27.53 -24.79 -14.12
CA ILE A 416 -26.73 -23.57 -14.20
C ILE A 416 -27.23 -22.71 -15.35
N GLU A 417 -27.70 -21.51 -15.04
CA GLU A 417 -28.31 -20.60 -16.02
C GLU A 417 -27.30 -19.69 -16.71
N GLN A 418 -26.20 -19.33 -15.98
CA GLN A 418 -25.18 -18.42 -16.48
C GLN A 418 -23.82 -19.10 -16.51
N VAL A 419 -23.21 -19.19 -17.69
CA VAL A 419 -21.86 -19.73 -17.87
C VAL A 419 -20.98 -18.64 -18.47
N ARG A 420 -19.89 -18.32 -17.78
CA ARG A 420 -18.91 -17.31 -18.20
C ARG A 420 -17.56 -17.97 -18.48
N PHE A 421 -16.91 -17.53 -19.54
CA PHE A 421 -15.59 -18.04 -19.94
C PHE A 421 -14.52 -16.98 -19.74
N TYR A 422 -13.43 -17.37 -19.10
CA TYR A 422 -12.30 -16.52 -18.83
C TYR A 422 -11.01 -17.09 -19.43
N ASN A 423 -10.09 -16.22 -19.79
CA ASN A 423 -8.78 -16.57 -20.33
C ASN A 423 -7.71 -16.37 -19.23
N THR A 424 -6.73 -17.29 -19.16
CA THR A 424 -5.62 -17.21 -18.20
C THR A 424 -4.39 -16.52 -18.75
N ASP A 425 -4.41 -16.04 -19.99
CA ASP A 425 -3.28 -15.37 -20.62
C ASP A 425 -2.92 -14.05 -19.92
N GLY A 426 -1.65 -13.88 -19.67
CA GLY A 426 -1.06 -12.66 -19.11
C GLY A 426 -1.63 -12.29 -17.74
N ALA A 427 -2.70 -11.56 -17.71
CA ALA A 427 -3.35 -11.07 -16.49
C ALA A 427 -4.40 -12.03 -15.92
N LEU A 428 -4.33 -13.34 -16.22
CA LEU A 428 -5.26 -14.36 -15.72
C LEU A 428 -6.65 -14.33 -16.36
N GLY A 429 -6.82 -13.61 -17.46
CA GLY A 429 -8.09 -13.43 -18.13
C GLY A 429 -9.13 -12.67 -17.31
N TYR A 430 -8.79 -12.22 -16.12
CA TYR A 430 -9.62 -11.33 -15.33
C TYR A 430 -9.27 -9.90 -15.64
N ARG A 431 -10.28 -9.06 -15.86
CA ARG A 431 -10.08 -7.68 -16.26
C ARG A 431 -9.30 -6.92 -15.20
N PRO A 432 -8.30 -6.09 -15.58
CA PRO A 432 -7.51 -5.30 -14.63
C PRO A 432 -8.34 -4.27 -13.84
N ASP A 433 -9.50 -3.92 -14.34
CA ASP A 433 -10.47 -2.99 -13.77
C ASP A 433 -11.49 -3.67 -12.84
N ASP A 434 -11.43 -4.98 -12.71
CA ASP A 434 -12.16 -5.67 -11.66
C ASP A 434 -11.49 -5.34 -10.32
N SER A 435 -11.90 -4.21 -9.72
CA SER A 435 -11.40 -3.71 -8.42
C SER A 435 -11.49 -4.77 -7.32
N TYR A 436 -12.36 -5.72 -7.54
CA TYR A 436 -12.58 -6.89 -6.72
C TYR A 436 -11.36 -7.84 -6.66
N PHE A 437 -10.58 -7.97 -7.74
CA PHE A 437 -9.36 -8.76 -7.79
C PHE A 437 -8.15 -8.05 -7.22
N ASN A 438 -8.11 -6.72 -7.30
CA ASN A 438 -6.97 -5.93 -6.85
C ASN A 438 -6.96 -5.69 -5.35
N GLU A 439 -8.09 -5.79 -4.67
CA GLU A 439 -8.18 -5.45 -3.25
C GLU A 439 -8.00 -6.63 -2.29
N LYS A 440 -8.08 -7.88 -2.77
CA LYS A 440 -8.06 -9.03 -1.84
C LYS A 440 -7.40 -10.26 -2.45
N MET A 441 -6.11 -10.36 -2.26
CA MET A 441 -5.41 -11.64 -2.42
C MET A 441 -5.92 -12.62 -1.35
N VAL A 442 -6.82 -13.48 -1.73
CA VAL A 442 -7.21 -14.62 -0.89
C VAL A 442 -6.17 -15.70 -1.08
N THR A 443 -5.38 -15.93 -0.05
CA THR A 443 -4.28 -16.89 -0.08
C THR A 443 -4.73 -18.32 -0.31
N LEU A 444 -3.88 -19.12 -0.96
CA LEU A 444 -3.92 -20.60 -1.13
C LEU A 444 -4.33 -21.40 0.11
N ALA A 445 -4.24 -20.82 1.30
CA ALA A 445 -4.58 -21.47 2.55
C ALA A 445 -6.02 -22.00 2.60
N ARG A 446 -6.95 -21.42 1.83
CA ARG A 446 -8.32 -21.93 1.74
C ARG A 446 -8.46 -23.13 0.83
N LEU A 447 -7.62 -23.27 -0.21
CA LEU A 447 -7.63 -24.43 -1.09
C LEU A 447 -6.93 -25.65 -0.48
N ARG A 448 -6.09 -25.45 0.53
CA ARG A 448 -5.51 -26.58 1.32
C ARG A 448 -6.55 -27.43 2.05
N ASN A 449 -7.75 -26.90 2.24
CA ASN A 449 -8.87 -27.62 2.85
C ASN A 449 -9.71 -28.41 1.83
N TYR A 450 -9.35 -28.38 0.54
CA TYR A 450 -10.04 -29.14 -0.47
C TYR A 450 -9.39 -30.52 -0.65
N THR A 451 -10.21 -31.56 -0.67
CA THR A 451 -9.78 -32.92 -0.96
C THR A 451 -9.89 -33.18 -2.46
N LEU A 452 -8.85 -33.71 -3.05
CA LEU A 452 -8.87 -34.12 -4.46
C LEU A 452 -9.62 -35.45 -4.61
N GLU A 453 -10.78 -35.42 -5.26
CA GLU A 453 -11.45 -36.63 -5.74
C GLU A 453 -10.99 -36.89 -7.19
N LYS A 454 -10.30 -37.98 -7.43
CA LYS A 454 -9.84 -38.36 -8.76
C LYS A 454 -11.03 -38.92 -9.56
N LEU A 455 -11.54 -38.10 -10.49
CA LEU A 455 -12.41 -38.57 -11.54
C LEU A 455 -11.56 -38.95 -12.75
N SER A 456 -11.71 -40.15 -13.22
CA SER A 456 -11.03 -40.62 -14.43
C SER A 456 -11.90 -40.49 -15.66
N THR A 457 -12.80 -39.52 -15.68
CA THR A 457 -13.75 -39.35 -16.77
C THR A 457 -13.29 -38.30 -17.78
N LEU A 458 -13.49 -38.61 -19.06
CA LEU A 458 -13.37 -37.68 -20.16
C LEU A 458 -14.68 -36.92 -20.42
N ASP A 459 -15.76 -37.32 -19.76
CA ASP A 459 -17.08 -36.73 -19.97
C ASP A 459 -17.32 -35.60 -18.97
N VAL A 460 -17.44 -34.39 -19.50
CA VAL A 460 -17.75 -33.20 -18.70
C VAL A 460 -19.10 -33.29 -18.01
N SER A 461 -20.08 -33.95 -18.64
CA SER A 461 -21.42 -34.10 -18.06
C SER A 461 -21.39 -34.98 -16.81
N GLU A 462 -20.57 -36.04 -16.81
CA GLU A 462 -20.36 -36.89 -15.63
C GLU A 462 -19.63 -36.11 -14.53
N ALA A 463 -18.60 -35.34 -14.87
CA ALA A 463 -17.85 -34.54 -13.91
C ALA A 463 -18.77 -33.47 -13.27
N VAL A 464 -19.62 -32.79 -14.04
CA VAL A 464 -20.59 -31.81 -13.52
C VAL A 464 -21.63 -32.52 -12.65
N ARG A 465 -22.18 -33.66 -13.07
CA ARG A 465 -23.11 -34.44 -12.29
C ARG A 465 -22.52 -34.84 -10.93
N ARG A 466 -21.30 -35.33 -10.92
CA ARG A 466 -20.59 -35.70 -9.69
C ARG A 466 -20.34 -34.50 -8.78
N ALA A 467 -19.95 -33.36 -9.34
CA ALA A 467 -19.81 -32.13 -8.59
C ALA A 467 -21.11 -31.73 -7.89
N ASN A 468 -22.25 -31.96 -8.57
CA ASN A 468 -23.58 -31.70 -8.03
C ASN A 468 -24.00 -32.68 -6.93
N GLU A 469 -23.70 -33.98 -7.07
CA GLU A 469 -24.05 -35.00 -6.09
C GLU A 469 -23.35 -34.79 -4.73
N VAL A 470 -22.15 -34.24 -4.77
CA VAL A 470 -21.35 -33.96 -3.57
C VAL A 470 -21.93 -32.85 -2.71
N GLY A 471 -22.78 -32.00 -3.28
CA GLY A 471 -23.53 -31.01 -2.51
C GLY A 471 -22.71 -29.80 -2.03
N PHE A 472 -21.59 -29.50 -2.64
CA PHE A 472 -20.75 -28.38 -2.28
C PHE A 472 -21.22 -27.06 -2.85
N ASP A 473 -21.08 -25.99 -2.07
CA ASP A 473 -21.38 -24.63 -2.53
C ASP A 473 -20.36 -24.14 -3.54
N ALA A 474 -19.13 -24.68 -3.52
CA ALA A 474 -18.12 -24.44 -4.54
C ALA A 474 -17.37 -25.73 -4.83
N VAL A 475 -17.35 -26.10 -6.08
CA VAL A 475 -16.59 -27.23 -6.58
C VAL A 475 -15.65 -26.73 -7.64
N GLN A 476 -14.38 -27.09 -7.52
CA GLN A 476 -13.37 -26.82 -8.54
C GLN A 476 -13.15 -28.10 -9.35
N MET A 477 -13.29 -27.98 -10.67
CA MET A 477 -13.01 -29.04 -11.60
C MET A 477 -11.82 -28.66 -12.46
N ILE A 478 -10.79 -29.46 -12.45
CA ILE A 478 -9.56 -29.25 -13.23
C ILE A 478 -9.42 -30.39 -14.23
N GLN A 479 -9.24 -30.06 -15.51
CA GLN A 479 -8.90 -31.04 -16.52
C GLN A 479 -7.39 -31.21 -16.58
N ASP A 480 -6.90 -32.44 -16.47
CA ASP A 480 -5.48 -32.76 -16.58
C ASP A 480 -4.99 -32.81 -18.05
N ASP A 481 -3.69 -32.97 -18.24
CA ASP A 481 -3.01 -33.03 -19.57
C ASP A 481 -3.49 -34.22 -20.42
N LYS A 482 -4.21 -35.17 -19.84
CA LYS A 482 -4.85 -36.31 -20.52
C LYS A 482 -6.32 -36.11 -20.79
N ASN A 483 -6.79 -34.86 -20.66
CA ASN A 483 -8.18 -34.47 -20.79
C ASN A 483 -9.12 -35.16 -19.79
N ARG A 484 -8.62 -35.57 -18.62
CA ARG A 484 -9.44 -36.15 -17.56
C ARG A 484 -9.77 -35.12 -16.51
N TRP A 485 -10.97 -35.19 -16.00
CA TRP A 485 -11.46 -34.27 -14.97
C TRP A 485 -11.03 -34.72 -13.57
N ALA A 486 -10.51 -33.80 -12.80
CA ALA A 486 -10.26 -33.95 -11.39
C ALA A 486 -11.15 -32.98 -10.61
N LEU A 487 -11.75 -33.44 -9.52
CA LEU A 487 -12.64 -32.70 -8.67
C LEU A 487 -11.92 -32.31 -7.38
N TYR A 488 -11.88 -31.05 -7.07
CA TYR A 488 -11.43 -30.55 -5.78
C TYR A 488 -12.65 -30.23 -4.93
N ILE A 489 -12.79 -30.93 -3.83
CA ILE A 489 -13.94 -30.89 -2.93
C ILE A 489 -13.50 -30.28 -1.60
N LYS A 490 -14.28 -29.33 -1.06
CA LYS A 490 -14.02 -28.64 0.19
C LYS A 490 -14.31 -29.55 1.38
#